data_7395f272ad5bbe0c49d5ca30ddb19c77
#
_entry.id   7395f272ad5bbe0c49d5ca30ddb19c77
#
_cell.length_a   1.000
_cell.length_b   1.000
_cell.length_c   1.000
_cell.angle_alpha   90.00
_cell.angle_beta   90.00
_cell.angle_gamma   90.00
#
_symmetry.space_group_name_H-M   'P 1'
#
loop_
_entity.id
_entity.type
_entity.pdbx_description
1 polymer ?
#
loop_
_entity_poly.entity_id
_entity_poly.type
_entity_poly.pdbx_seq_one_letter_code
_entity_poly.pdbx_strand_id
1 'polypeptide(L)'
;MRDGASENPGSSLAMPLMPLFFRVLQAGKGLRLPYNKRMHYRSLGRTSWKISEVSFGAWAIGGSWGRVDDTESMAALHAALDGGVNFFDTADVYGDGRSERLLARLRRERRETFYVATKAGRRLPAQVPEGYNRRNLHAWVNRSLRNLKTDCIDLLQLHCPPTEVYYQPEVFEILDGLVRDGKLRHYGVSVEKVEQALKAIEFPGVQSVQIIFNAFRQRPAELFFPEALRRRVGILARVPLASGLLSGRITRQSHFAADDHRRFNRFGQEFDRGETFSGVPFEAGLDAVGRLARLAPRDFTMTQFALRWILMQDAVTVIIPGAKNKAQAEDNAASSRLVPLPAEIMAEVRKVYEDLIKVHVHHKW
;
A
#
# COMPACT_ATOMS: atom_id res chain seq x y z
N MET A 1 -61.65 -53.18 35.47
CA MET A 1 -62.08 -53.16 34.06
C MET A 1 -61.17 -52.20 33.33
N ARG A 2 -60.38 -52.72 32.42
CA ARG A 2 -59.74 -52.13 31.24
C ARG A 2 -58.83 -50.86 31.41
N ASP A 3 -57.53 -51.00 31.38
CA ASP A 3 -56.61 -51.05 30.25
C ASP A 3 -56.53 -49.74 29.47
N GLY A 4 -55.32 -49.15 29.43
CA GLY A 4 -54.96 -48.04 28.58
C GLY A 4 -53.49 -47.68 28.70
N ALA A 5 -52.68 -48.31 27.86
CA ALA A 5 -51.24 -48.11 27.79
C ALA A 5 -50.88 -46.70 27.34
N SER A 6 -49.85 -46.11 27.90
CA SER A 6 -49.21 -44.88 27.46
C SER A 6 -47.96 -45.19 26.65
N GLU A 7 -47.95 -44.88 25.40
CA GLU A 7 -46.77 -44.83 24.55
C GLU A 7 -45.99 -43.52 24.76
N ASN A 8 -44.70 -43.67 24.90
CA ASN A 8 -43.74 -42.61 25.04
C ASN A 8 -43.15 -42.31 23.65
N PRO A 9 -43.21 -41.05 23.11
CA PRO A 9 -42.51 -40.74 21.88
C PRO A 9 -41.10 -40.18 22.22
N GLY A 10 -40.13 -40.78 21.54
CA GLY A 10 -38.72 -40.56 21.69
C GLY A 10 -38.27 -39.11 21.46
N SER A 11 -37.27 -38.76 22.24
CA SER A 11 -36.44 -37.55 22.12
C SER A 11 -35.65 -37.58 20.83
N SER A 12 -36.12 -36.79 19.83
CA SER A 12 -35.32 -36.42 18.66
C SER A 12 -34.34 -35.32 19.05
N LEU A 13 -33.08 -35.64 19.20
CA LEU A 13 -31.99 -34.69 19.27
C LEU A 13 -31.85 -33.98 17.91
N ALA A 14 -32.40 -32.81 17.82
CA ALA A 14 -32.15 -31.90 16.69
C ALA A 14 -30.67 -31.45 16.72
N MET A 15 -29.87 -31.96 15.82
CA MET A 15 -28.53 -31.39 15.52
C MET A 15 -28.69 -29.94 15.06
N PRO A 16 -27.88 -28.99 15.54
CA PRO A 16 -27.91 -27.63 15.05
C PRO A 16 -27.51 -27.60 13.58
N LEU A 17 -28.35 -27.00 12.75
CA LEU A 17 -28.05 -26.71 11.34
C LEU A 17 -26.80 -25.83 11.25
N MET A 18 -25.66 -26.42 10.93
CA MET A 18 -24.48 -25.67 10.53
C MET A 18 -24.81 -24.84 9.28
N PRO A 19 -24.39 -23.55 9.20
CA PRO A 19 -24.60 -22.74 8.03
C PRO A 19 -24.06 -23.43 6.77
N LEU A 20 -24.79 -23.36 5.69
CA LEU A 20 -24.51 -24.00 4.39
C LEU A 20 -23.08 -23.77 3.88
N PHE A 21 -22.45 -22.66 4.29
CA PHE A 21 -21.09 -22.25 3.96
C PHE A 21 -20.00 -23.17 4.55
N PHE A 22 -20.20 -23.75 5.74
CA PHE A 22 -19.26 -24.69 6.34
C PHE A 22 -19.27 -26.06 5.65
N ARG A 23 -20.38 -26.45 5.02
CA ARG A 23 -20.48 -27.68 4.24
C ARG A 23 -19.73 -27.62 2.90
N VAL A 24 -19.60 -26.41 2.29
CA VAL A 24 -18.87 -26.22 1.03
C VAL A 24 -17.37 -26.34 1.23
N LEU A 25 -16.85 -26.03 2.42
CA LEU A 25 -15.42 -26.15 2.76
C LEU A 25 -14.96 -27.61 3.03
N GLN A 26 -15.88 -28.55 3.25
CA GLN A 26 -15.54 -29.97 3.48
C GLN A 26 -15.73 -30.87 2.24
N ALA A 27 -16.35 -30.40 1.18
CA ALA A 27 -16.46 -31.14 -0.06
C ALA A 27 -15.19 -30.97 -0.89
N GLY A 28 -14.25 -31.89 -0.74
CA GLY A 28 -12.98 -31.94 -1.47
C GLY A 28 -13.12 -32.20 -2.98
N LYS A 29 -13.74 -31.29 -3.69
CA LYS A 29 -13.63 -31.14 -5.16
C LYS A 29 -13.45 -29.65 -5.41
N GLY A 30 -12.23 -29.28 -5.86
CA GLY A 30 -11.82 -27.91 -6.10
C GLY A 30 -12.79 -27.17 -7.02
N LEU A 31 -13.70 -26.40 -6.43
CA LEU A 31 -14.31 -25.28 -7.13
C LEU A 31 -13.17 -24.26 -7.34
N ARG A 32 -12.55 -24.28 -8.52
CA ARG A 32 -11.76 -23.14 -8.98
C ARG A 32 -12.73 -21.98 -9.12
N LEU A 33 -12.74 -21.09 -8.12
CA LEU A 33 -13.47 -19.83 -8.23
C LEU A 33 -13.01 -19.10 -9.50
N PRO A 34 -13.89 -18.43 -10.24
CA PRO A 34 -13.54 -17.81 -11.50
C PRO A 34 -12.46 -16.74 -11.26
N TYR A 35 -11.23 -17.07 -11.64
CA TYR A 35 -10.08 -16.18 -11.62
C TYR A 35 -10.27 -15.12 -12.70
N ASN A 36 -10.41 -13.85 -12.33
CA ASN A 36 -10.44 -12.78 -13.31
C ASN A 36 -9.06 -12.65 -13.97
N LYS A 37 -8.96 -12.87 -15.28
CA LYS A 37 -7.67 -12.88 -15.99
C LYS A 37 -7.04 -11.50 -16.17
N ARG A 38 -7.73 -10.40 -15.80
CA ARG A 38 -7.29 -9.02 -16.09
C ARG A 38 -7.04 -8.22 -14.83
N MET A 39 -6.03 -7.32 -14.89
CA MET A 39 -5.79 -6.28 -13.92
C MET A 39 -7.02 -5.35 -13.84
N HIS A 40 -7.41 -4.95 -12.63
CA HIS A 40 -8.43 -3.94 -12.41
C HIS A 40 -7.81 -2.54 -12.37
N TYR A 41 -8.55 -1.56 -12.88
CA TYR A 41 -8.11 -0.16 -12.93
C TYR A 41 -9.11 0.73 -12.21
N ARG A 42 -8.59 1.70 -11.44
CA ARG A 42 -9.39 2.67 -10.67
C ARG A 42 -9.04 4.09 -11.11
N SER A 43 -9.98 5.04 -10.97
CA SER A 43 -9.72 6.45 -11.25
C SER A 43 -8.85 7.05 -10.15
N LEU A 44 -7.76 7.72 -10.52
CA LEU A 44 -6.92 8.42 -9.54
C LEU A 44 -7.54 9.79 -9.23
N GLY A 45 -8.34 9.83 -8.17
CA GLY A 45 -8.93 11.07 -7.69
C GLY A 45 -9.68 11.86 -8.76
N ARG A 46 -9.39 13.16 -8.88
CA ARG A 46 -9.95 14.09 -9.87
C ARG A 46 -9.16 14.13 -11.18
N THR A 47 -8.11 13.32 -11.31
CA THR A 47 -7.37 13.20 -12.56
C THR A 47 -8.19 12.41 -13.60
N SER A 48 -7.84 12.51 -14.86
CA SER A 48 -8.44 11.69 -15.92
C SER A 48 -7.85 10.28 -16.00
N TRP A 49 -6.95 9.93 -15.08
CA TRP A 49 -6.18 8.70 -15.19
C TRP A 49 -6.91 7.48 -14.65
N LYS A 50 -6.86 6.42 -15.43
CA LYS A 50 -7.20 5.06 -15.01
C LYS A 50 -5.92 4.31 -14.72
N ILE A 51 -5.63 4.11 -13.43
CA ILE A 51 -4.42 3.43 -12.97
C ILE A 51 -4.76 2.03 -12.46
N SER A 52 -3.81 1.10 -12.60
CA SER A 52 -3.93 -0.25 -12.03
C SER A 52 -4.06 -0.16 -10.51
N GLU A 53 -4.98 -0.93 -9.93
CA GLU A 53 -5.19 -0.93 -8.46
C GLU A 53 -4.02 -1.53 -7.68
N VAL A 54 -3.11 -2.24 -8.39
CA VAL A 54 -1.80 -2.66 -7.90
C VAL A 54 -0.75 -1.90 -8.70
N SER A 55 0.14 -1.20 -8.02
CA SER A 55 1.30 -0.51 -8.60
C SER A 55 2.60 -1.24 -8.30
N PHE A 56 3.71 -0.69 -8.78
CA PHE A 56 5.05 -1.12 -8.41
C PHE A 56 5.71 -0.08 -7.51
N GLY A 57 6.00 -0.45 -6.24
CA GLY A 57 6.78 0.37 -5.32
C GLY A 57 8.28 0.17 -5.56
N ALA A 58 8.93 1.22 -6.07
CA ALA A 58 10.32 1.15 -6.52
C ALA A 58 11.35 1.48 -5.42
N TRP A 59 10.95 1.49 -4.14
CA TRP A 59 11.88 1.71 -3.03
C TRP A 59 12.90 0.57 -2.93
N ALA A 60 12.43 -0.67 -3.04
CA ALA A 60 13.29 -1.85 -2.91
C ALA A 60 14.41 -1.91 -3.97
N ILE A 61 14.13 -1.45 -5.20
CA ILE A 61 15.12 -1.37 -6.28
C ILE A 61 16.03 -0.13 -6.18
N GLY A 62 15.75 0.78 -5.26
CA GLY A 62 16.61 1.92 -4.92
C GLY A 62 17.84 1.54 -4.11
N GLY A 63 17.81 0.44 -3.32
CA GLY A 63 18.97 -0.06 -2.59
C GLY A 63 18.89 -0.08 -1.05
N SER A 64 17.80 0.41 -0.43
CA SER A 64 17.65 0.43 1.04
C SER A 64 17.03 -0.84 1.63
N TRP A 65 17.08 -1.95 0.89
CA TRP A 65 16.54 -3.27 1.25
C TRP A 65 17.58 -4.39 1.04
N GLY A 66 18.87 -4.09 1.20
CA GLY A 66 19.98 -4.94 0.82
C GLY A 66 20.31 -4.84 -0.68
N ARG A 67 21.35 -5.55 -1.10
CA ARG A 67 21.88 -5.47 -2.47
C ARG A 67 20.85 -5.93 -3.52
N VAL A 68 20.66 -5.12 -4.55
CA VAL A 68 19.84 -5.41 -5.73
C VAL A 68 20.61 -4.94 -6.97
N ASP A 69 20.72 -5.76 -8.01
CA ASP A 69 21.33 -5.34 -9.26
C ASP A 69 20.30 -4.75 -10.24
N ASP A 70 20.81 -4.10 -11.30
CA ASP A 70 19.95 -3.43 -12.28
C ASP A 70 19.24 -4.42 -13.21
N THR A 71 19.80 -5.60 -13.44
CA THR A 71 19.21 -6.63 -14.30
C THR A 71 17.96 -7.21 -13.63
N GLU A 72 18.08 -7.59 -12.34
CA GLU A 72 16.94 -8.07 -11.55
C GLU A 72 15.88 -6.99 -11.37
N SER A 73 16.30 -5.73 -11.12
CA SER A 73 15.42 -4.59 -11.00
C SER A 73 14.60 -4.36 -12.28
N MET A 74 15.25 -4.39 -13.43
CA MET A 74 14.59 -4.25 -14.74
C MET A 74 13.67 -5.42 -15.03
N ALA A 75 14.07 -6.65 -14.71
CA ALA A 75 13.21 -7.83 -14.88
C ALA A 75 11.92 -7.71 -14.03
N ALA A 76 12.01 -7.19 -12.81
CA ALA A 76 10.85 -6.93 -11.96
C ALA A 76 9.94 -5.84 -12.54
N LEU A 77 10.51 -4.74 -13.07
CA LEU A 77 9.76 -3.65 -13.71
C LEU A 77 9.03 -4.13 -14.97
N HIS A 78 9.70 -4.89 -15.84
CA HIS A 78 9.09 -5.49 -17.03
C HIS A 78 7.95 -6.44 -16.65
N ALA A 79 8.15 -7.31 -15.67
CA ALA A 79 7.13 -8.26 -15.21
C ALA A 79 5.90 -7.55 -14.63
N ALA A 80 6.09 -6.45 -13.90
CA ALA A 80 4.99 -5.65 -13.41
C ALA A 80 4.15 -5.08 -14.58
N LEU A 81 4.81 -4.51 -15.59
CA LEU A 81 4.15 -3.94 -16.77
C LEU A 81 3.42 -5.04 -17.58
N ASP A 82 4.06 -6.21 -17.79
CA ASP A 82 3.44 -7.39 -18.43
C ASP A 82 2.24 -7.91 -17.64
N GLY A 83 2.26 -7.77 -16.31
CA GLY A 83 1.13 -8.06 -15.40
C GLY A 83 -0.03 -7.08 -15.47
N GLY A 84 0.10 -5.98 -16.26
CA GLY A 84 -0.90 -4.93 -16.43
C GLY A 84 -0.74 -3.75 -15.47
N VAL A 85 0.36 -3.67 -14.72
CA VAL A 85 0.68 -2.49 -13.90
C VAL A 85 1.00 -1.31 -14.82
N ASN A 86 0.31 -0.20 -14.63
CA ASN A 86 0.55 1.05 -15.37
C ASN A 86 0.84 2.25 -14.47
N PHE A 87 1.11 2.01 -13.18
CA PHE A 87 1.47 3.05 -12.22
C PHE A 87 2.67 2.61 -11.39
N PHE A 88 3.72 3.43 -11.36
CA PHE A 88 4.99 3.15 -10.68
C PHE A 88 5.28 4.24 -9.67
N ASP A 89 5.54 3.89 -8.42
CA ASP A 89 5.84 4.83 -7.34
C ASP A 89 7.34 4.79 -6.98
N THR A 90 7.99 5.92 -7.08
CA THR A 90 9.41 6.13 -6.77
C THR A 90 9.63 7.34 -5.87
N ALA A 91 10.87 7.76 -5.65
CA ALA A 91 11.28 9.02 -5.03
C ALA A 91 12.70 9.40 -5.45
N ASP A 92 13.01 10.70 -5.39
CA ASP A 92 14.32 11.26 -5.71
C ASP A 92 15.46 10.77 -4.79
N VAL A 93 15.12 10.33 -3.56
CA VAL A 93 16.06 9.77 -2.59
C VAL A 93 16.30 8.27 -2.76
N TYR A 94 15.47 7.54 -3.51
CA TYR A 94 15.63 6.10 -3.66
C TYR A 94 16.89 5.75 -4.48
N GLY A 95 17.96 5.36 -3.76
CA GLY A 95 19.27 5.13 -4.34
C GLY A 95 19.84 6.37 -5.03
N ASP A 96 19.62 7.52 -4.43
CA ASP A 96 20.05 8.82 -4.99
C ASP A 96 19.64 9.02 -6.45
N GLY A 97 18.35 8.75 -6.74
CA GLY A 97 17.78 8.85 -8.08
C GLY A 97 17.98 7.60 -8.96
N ARG A 98 18.61 6.53 -8.46
CA ARG A 98 18.76 5.26 -9.20
C ARG A 98 17.40 4.72 -9.64
N SER A 99 16.43 4.67 -8.74
CA SER A 99 15.08 4.19 -9.01
C SER A 99 14.39 5.00 -10.12
N GLU A 100 14.50 6.34 -10.11
CA GLU A 100 13.99 7.19 -11.19
C GLU A 100 14.67 6.90 -12.54
N ARG A 101 15.99 6.68 -12.53
CA ARG A 101 16.74 6.36 -13.78
C ARG A 101 16.36 4.98 -14.35
N LEU A 102 16.05 3.99 -13.49
CA LEU A 102 15.55 2.69 -13.94
C LEU A 102 14.16 2.81 -14.59
N LEU A 103 13.27 3.65 -14.06
CA LEU A 103 11.97 3.94 -14.66
C LEU A 103 12.11 4.70 -15.99
N ALA A 104 13.08 5.61 -16.10
CA ALA A 104 13.40 6.27 -17.37
C ALA A 104 13.91 5.25 -18.41
N ARG A 105 14.68 4.25 -17.97
CA ARG A 105 15.13 3.15 -18.81
C ARG A 105 13.95 2.29 -19.27
N LEU A 106 13.04 1.90 -18.37
CA LEU A 106 11.83 1.17 -18.70
C LEU A 106 11.00 1.91 -19.77
N ARG A 107 10.80 3.23 -19.59
CA ARG A 107 10.04 4.05 -20.54
C ARG A 107 10.66 4.08 -21.95
N ARG A 108 11.98 3.97 -22.05
CA ARG A 108 12.68 3.87 -23.33
C ARG A 108 12.58 2.47 -23.97
N GLU A 109 12.55 1.41 -23.14
CA GLU A 109 12.53 0.03 -23.59
C GLU A 109 11.12 -0.50 -23.93
N ARG A 110 10.06 0.19 -23.42
CA ARG A 110 8.66 -0.23 -23.55
C ARG A 110 7.83 0.86 -24.24
N ARG A 111 6.84 0.41 -25.00
CA ARG A 111 5.91 1.31 -25.73
C ARG A 111 4.61 1.57 -25.00
N GLU A 112 4.29 0.77 -23.98
CA GLU A 112 3.08 0.91 -23.19
C GLU A 112 3.10 2.20 -22.40
N THR A 113 1.95 2.87 -22.35
CA THR A 113 1.77 4.07 -21.53
C THR A 113 1.65 3.69 -20.06
N PHE A 114 2.48 4.30 -19.23
CA PHE A 114 2.37 4.19 -17.78
C PHE A 114 2.70 5.52 -17.11
N TYR A 115 2.25 5.68 -15.88
CA TYR A 115 2.44 6.87 -15.05
C TYR A 115 3.49 6.63 -13.99
N VAL A 116 4.27 7.67 -13.69
CA VAL A 116 5.29 7.64 -12.64
C VAL A 116 4.96 8.69 -11.58
N ALA A 117 4.73 8.22 -10.35
CA ALA A 117 4.70 9.07 -9.17
C ALA A 117 6.10 9.11 -8.57
N THR A 118 6.68 10.31 -8.43
CA THR A 118 7.92 10.51 -7.66
C THR A 118 7.67 11.41 -6.47
N LYS A 119 8.64 11.50 -5.56
CA LYS A 119 8.52 12.26 -4.33
C LYS A 119 9.73 13.17 -4.12
N ALA A 120 9.51 14.30 -3.46
CA ALA A 120 10.55 15.26 -3.12
C ALA A 120 10.37 15.81 -1.70
N GLY A 121 11.48 16.25 -1.09
CA GLY A 121 11.52 16.88 0.24
C GLY A 121 12.50 16.24 1.21
N ARG A 122 12.75 14.95 1.14
CA ARG A 122 13.65 14.23 2.07
C ARG A 122 15.16 14.43 1.83
N ARG A 123 15.53 15.36 0.94
CA ARG A 123 16.94 15.71 0.68
C ARG A 123 17.44 16.89 1.52
N LEU A 124 16.62 17.46 2.37
CA LEU A 124 17.05 18.49 3.32
C LEU A 124 17.99 17.88 4.37
N PRO A 125 19.06 18.58 4.76
CA PRO A 125 19.92 18.14 5.86
C PRO A 125 19.15 18.00 7.19
N ALA A 126 18.18 18.89 7.40
CA ALA A 126 17.20 18.81 8.48
C ALA A 126 15.80 18.98 7.90
N GLN A 127 14.86 18.15 8.36
CA GLN A 127 13.47 18.22 7.93
C GLN A 127 12.75 19.35 8.66
N VAL A 128 12.88 20.57 8.13
CA VAL A 128 12.30 21.81 8.69
C VAL A 128 11.33 22.45 7.69
N PRO A 129 10.26 23.12 8.16
CA PRO A 129 9.26 23.71 7.29
C PRO A 129 9.83 24.77 6.31
N GLU A 130 10.80 25.57 6.74
CA GLU A 130 11.44 26.62 5.95
C GLU A 130 12.17 26.08 4.71
N GLY A 131 12.52 24.79 4.76
CA GLY A 131 13.13 24.10 3.62
C GLY A 131 12.18 23.87 2.45
N TYR A 132 10.86 23.96 2.67
CA TYR A 132 9.86 23.77 1.62
C TYR A 132 9.53 25.08 0.90
N ASN A 133 10.54 25.71 0.35
CA ASN A 133 10.46 27.01 -0.34
C ASN A 133 10.60 26.85 -1.86
N ARG A 134 10.35 27.96 -2.60
CA ARG A 134 10.42 28.00 -4.08
C ARG A 134 11.73 27.46 -4.63
N ARG A 135 12.88 27.88 -4.05
CA ARG A 135 14.22 27.45 -4.52
C ARG A 135 14.37 25.94 -4.46
N ASN A 136 14.06 25.34 -3.32
CA ASN A 136 14.24 23.91 -3.09
C ASN A 136 13.22 23.07 -3.89
N LEU A 137 11.94 23.48 -3.93
CA LEU A 137 10.92 22.78 -4.71
C LEU A 137 11.28 22.73 -6.20
N HIS A 138 11.70 23.85 -6.78
CA HIS A 138 12.17 23.89 -8.18
C HIS A 138 13.44 23.04 -8.37
N ALA A 139 14.38 23.06 -7.43
CA ALA A 139 15.61 22.26 -7.53
C ALA A 139 15.30 20.75 -7.50
N TRP A 140 14.40 20.30 -6.61
CA TRP A 140 13.99 18.91 -6.53
C TRP A 140 13.24 18.43 -7.78
N VAL A 141 12.27 19.22 -8.25
CA VAL A 141 11.54 18.96 -9.50
C VAL A 141 12.51 18.84 -10.68
N ASN A 142 13.40 19.81 -10.86
CA ASN A 142 14.38 19.77 -11.95
C ASN A 142 15.33 18.56 -11.85
N ARG A 143 15.66 18.09 -10.65
CA ARG A 143 16.45 16.89 -10.46
C ARG A 143 15.68 15.65 -10.92
N SER A 144 14.43 15.48 -10.50
CA SER A 144 13.59 14.36 -10.89
C SER A 144 13.31 14.35 -12.40
N LEU A 145 13.08 15.52 -13.04
CA LEU A 145 12.96 15.64 -14.48
C LEU A 145 14.20 15.10 -15.21
N ARG A 146 15.42 15.45 -14.74
CA ARG A 146 16.67 14.91 -15.30
C ARG A 146 16.81 13.40 -15.11
N ASN A 147 16.51 12.88 -13.93
CA ASN A 147 16.61 11.46 -13.64
C ASN A 147 15.61 10.64 -14.44
N LEU A 148 14.37 11.10 -14.53
CA LEU A 148 13.27 10.47 -15.28
C LEU A 148 13.39 10.69 -16.81
N LYS A 149 14.29 11.57 -17.25
CA LYS A 149 14.48 11.97 -18.67
C LYS A 149 13.17 12.39 -19.32
N THR A 150 12.46 13.30 -18.67
CA THR A 150 11.17 13.85 -19.11
C THR A 150 11.11 15.35 -18.85
N ASP A 151 10.30 16.08 -19.61
CA ASP A 151 10.07 17.51 -19.41
C ASP A 151 8.92 17.79 -18.44
N CYS A 152 8.09 16.76 -18.14
CA CYS A 152 6.95 16.89 -17.25
C CYS A 152 6.83 15.62 -16.37
N ILE A 153 6.76 15.78 -15.04
CA ILE A 153 6.51 14.72 -14.08
C ILE A 153 5.01 14.41 -14.05
N ASP A 154 4.62 13.15 -14.13
CA ASP A 154 3.22 12.76 -14.09
C ASP A 154 2.59 13.11 -12.73
N LEU A 155 3.15 12.65 -11.61
CA LEU A 155 2.69 12.97 -10.26
C LEU A 155 3.89 13.23 -9.34
N LEU A 156 3.96 14.42 -8.76
CA LEU A 156 4.90 14.73 -7.69
C LEU A 156 4.19 14.64 -6.34
N GLN A 157 4.82 14.03 -5.34
CA GLN A 157 4.33 14.00 -3.96
C GLN A 157 5.32 14.66 -3.02
N LEU A 158 4.86 15.53 -2.09
CA LEU A 158 5.70 15.94 -0.96
C LEU A 158 5.96 14.72 -0.09
N HIS A 159 7.24 14.45 0.22
CA HIS A 159 7.67 13.19 0.84
C HIS A 159 7.68 13.26 2.36
N CYS A 160 6.50 13.14 2.98
CA CYS A 160 6.31 13.21 4.43
C CYS A 160 6.95 14.46 5.05
N PRO A 161 6.56 15.67 4.61
CA PRO A 161 7.09 16.91 5.19
C PRO A 161 6.67 17.06 6.65
N PRO A 162 7.36 17.94 7.42
CA PRO A 162 6.90 18.37 8.73
C PRO A 162 5.43 18.82 8.70
N THR A 163 4.72 18.63 9.82
CA THR A 163 3.27 18.91 9.90
C THR A 163 2.95 20.36 9.56
N GLU A 164 3.80 21.29 9.92
CA GLU A 164 3.67 22.73 9.69
C GLU A 164 3.58 23.08 8.20
N VAL A 165 4.21 22.29 7.33
CA VAL A 165 4.17 22.51 5.86
C VAL A 165 2.74 22.43 5.31
N TYR A 166 1.88 21.59 5.91
CA TYR A 166 0.48 21.49 5.50
C TYR A 166 -0.36 22.73 5.90
N TYR A 167 0.21 23.64 6.70
CA TYR A 167 -0.39 24.92 7.10
C TYR A 167 0.25 26.13 6.39
N GLN A 168 1.11 25.89 5.38
CA GLN A 168 1.79 26.90 4.57
C GLN A 168 1.18 26.92 3.15
N PRO A 169 0.16 27.76 2.87
CA PRO A 169 -0.46 27.85 1.53
C PRO A 169 0.56 28.13 0.42
N GLU A 170 1.61 28.89 0.71
CA GLU A 170 2.66 29.28 -0.22
C GLU A 170 3.36 28.07 -0.84
N VAL A 171 3.51 26.99 -0.10
CA VAL A 171 4.10 25.72 -0.60
C VAL A 171 3.22 25.15 -1.72
N PHE A 172 1.90 25.14 -1.52
CA PHE A 172 0.95 24.61 -2.48
C PHE A 172 0.77 25.55 -3.68
N GLU A 173 0.85 26.88 -3.48
CA GLU A 173 0.89 27.86 -4.56
C GLU A 173 2.10 27.68 -5.49
N ILE A 174 3.27 27.34 -4.93
CA ILE A 174 4.46 27.00 -5.73
C ILE A 174 4.20 25.74 -6.56
N LEU A 175 3.58 24.70 -5.98
CA LEU A 175 3.23 23.48 -6.71
C LEU A 175 2.21 23.75 -7.80
N ASP A 176 1.20 24.58 -7.55
CA ASP A 176 0.24 25.04 -8.57
C ASP A 176 0.96 25.81 -9.70
N GLY A 177 1.96 26.62 -9.37
CA GLY A 177 2.84 27.28 -10.33
C GLY A 177 3.56 26.27 -11.23
N LEU A 178 4.17 25.24 -10.64
CA LEU A 178 4.88 24.18 -11.37
C LEU A 178 3.96 23.38 -12.30
N VAL A 179 2.67 23.22 -11.93
CA VAL A 179 1.65 22.63 -12.82
C VAL A 179 1.35 23.56 -13.99
N ARG A 180 1.13 24.86 -13.72
CA ARG A 180 0.90 25.87 -14.79
C ARG A 180 2.07 25.98 -15.75
N ASP A 181 3.30 25.86 -15.24
CA ASP A 181 4.55 25.87 -16.04
C ASP A 181 4.78 24.56 -16.82
N GLY A 182 3.89 23.57 -16.71
CA GLY A 182 4.00 22.28 -17.38
C GLY A 182 5.10 21.37 -16.86
N LYS A 183 5.70 21.68 -15.69
CA LYS A 183 6.73 20.83 -15.05
C LYS A 183 6.13 19.62 -14.32
N LEU A 184 4.87 19.74 -13.88
CA LEU A 184 4.09 18.69 -13.23
C LEU A 184 2.74 18.57 -13.94
N ARG A 185 2.25 17.35 -14.14
CA ARG A 185 0.84 17.15 -14.52
C ARG A 185 -0.07 17.30 -13.32
N HIS A 186 0.32 16.65 -12.21
CA HIS A 186 -0.40 16.67 -10.95
C HIS A 186 0.56 16.63 -9.78
N TYR A 187 0.06 17.03 -8.61
CA TYR A 187 0.78 16.82 -7.36
C TYR A 187 -0.12 16.26 -6.26
N GLY A 188 0.50 15.69 -5.24
CA GLY A 188 -0.10 15.14 -4.06
C GLY A 188 0.84 15.19 -2.88
N VAL A 189 0.54 14.44 -1.84
CA VAL A 189 1.37 14.36 -0.64
C VAL A 189 1.54 12.91 -0.21
N SER A 190 2.68 12.59 0.38
CA SER A 190 2.86 11.41 1.22
C SER A 190 2.88 11.87 2.68
N VAL A 191 2.12 11.20 3.52
CA VAL A 191 1.90 11.59 4.91
C VAL A 191 2.22 10.45 5.88
N GLU A 192 2.47 10.80 7.13
CA GLU A 192 2.66 9.84 8.22
C GLU A 192 1.38 9.71 9.06
N LYS A 193 0.64 10.81 9.28
CA LYS A 193 -0.51 10.90 10.16
C LYS A 193 -1.81 11.17 9.40
N VAL A 194 -2.92 10.70 9.96
CA VAL A 194 -4.28 10.95 9.44
C VAL A 194 -4.58 12.45 9.42
N GLU A 195 -4.17 13.21 10.44
CA GLU A 195 -4.39 14.64 10.55
C GLU A 195 -3.68 15.42 9.43
N GLN A 196 -2.47 15.00 9.05
CA GLN A 196 -1.75 15.57 7.90
C GLN A 196 -2.51 15.31 6.59
N ALA A 197 -3.08 14.10 6.45
CA ALA A 197 -3.88 13.75 5.27
C ALA A 197 -5.13 14.62 5.17
N LEU A 198 -5.85 14.79 6.27
CA LEU A 198 -7.07 15.62 6.35
C LEU A 198 -6.75 17.09 6.02
N LYS A 199 -5.66 17.63 6.56
CA LYS A 199 -5.25 19.01 6.27
C LYS A 199 -4.82 19.18 4.81
N ALA A 200 -4.04 18.25 4.27
CA ALA A 200 -3.55 18.33 2.90
C ALA A 200 -4.68 18.35 1.85
N ILE A 201 -5.76 17.59 2.06
CA ILE A 201 -6.88 17.55 1.11
C ILE A 201 -7.77 18.80 1.12
N GLU A 202 -7.52 19.76 1.99
CA GLU A 202 -8.15 21.09 1.92
C GLU A 202 -7.64 21.89 0.72
N PHE A 203 -6.42 21.64 0.24
CA PHE A 203 -5.85 22.30 -0.93
C PHE A 203 -6.42 21.70 -2.22
N PRO A 204 -7.09 22.51 -3.08
CA PRO A 204 -7.74 21.97 -4.30
C PRO A 204 -6.78 21.30 -5.28
N GLY A 205 -5.52 21.74 -5.34
CA GLY A 205 -4.50 21.17 -6.22
C GLY A 205 -4.02 19.78 -5.82
N VAL A 206 -4.21 19.35 -4.56
CA VAL A 206 -3.82 18.01 -4.08
C VAL A 206 -4.72 16.95 -4.70
N GLN A 207 -4.18 16.13 -5.60
CA GLN A 207 -4.91 15.09 -6.33
C GLN A 207 -4.83 13.72 -5.65
N SER A 208 -3.81 13.49 -4.83
CA SER A 208 -3.60 12.21 -4.16
C SER A 208 -2.97 12.36 -2.80
N VAL A 209 -3.27 11.41 -1.91
CA VAL A 209 -2.59 11.24 -0.64
C VAL A 209 -2.05 9.82 -0.55
N GLN A 210 -0.75 9.71 -0.30
CA GLN A 210 -0.09 8.45 0.00
C GLN A 210 0.07 8.29 1.50
N ILE A 211 -0.53 7.23 2.07
CA ILE A 211 -0.57 6.97 3.51
C ILE A 211 -0.34 5.49 3.81
N ILE A 212 0.25 5.16 4.96
CA ILE A 212 0.37 3.77 5.40
C ILE A 212 -1.03 3.22 5.70
N PHE A 213 -1.41 2.16 4.96
CA PHE A 213 -2.64 1.43 5.22
C PHE A 213 -2.45 -0.06 4.93
N ASN A 214 -2.69 -0.89 5.93
CA ASN A 214 -2.63 -2.35 5.85
C ASN A 214 -3.36 -2.95 7.07
N ALA A 215 -3.39 -4.28 7.21
CA ALA A 215 -4.06 -4.96 8.32
C ALA A 215 -3.60 -4.49 9.71
N PHE A 216 -2.39 -3.89 9.81
CA PHE A 216 -1.82 -3.35 11.07
C PHE A 216 -1.99 -1.83 11.23
N ARG A 217 -2.51 -1.14 10.24
CA ARG A 217 -2.68 0.33 10.25
C ARG A 217 -4.03 0.69 9.64
N GLN A 218 -5.10 0.57 10.44
CA GLN A 218 -6.48 0.72 9.93
C GLN A 218 -7.11 2.08 10.23
N ARG A 219 -6.50 2.93 11.07
CA ARG A 219 -7.02 4.25 11.45
C ARG A 219 -7.40 5.15 10.27
N PRO A 220 -6.68 5.18 9.12
CA PRO A 220 -7.07 5.99 7.98
C PRO A 220 -8.49 5.72 7.46
N ALA A 221 -9.02 4.51 7.65
CA ALA A 221 -10.36 4.15 7.20
C ALA A 221 -11.50 4.80 8.02
N GLU A 222 -11.24 5.33 9.23
CA GLU A 222 -12.28 5.84 10.09
C GLU A 222 -12.81 7.21 9.65
N LEU A 223 -11.91 8.17 9.41
CA LEU A 223 -12.29 9.54 9.04
C LEU A 223 -11.70 10.00 7.71
N PHE A 224 -10.43 9.68 7.44
CA PHE A 224 -9.74 10.17 6.25
C PHE A 224 -10.33 9.56 4.95
N PHE A 225 -10.63 8.27 4.91
CA PHE A 225 -11.17 7.63 3.71
C PHE A 225 -12.52 8.21 3.27
N PRO A 226 -13.52 8.40 4.15
CA PRO A 226 -14.76 9.07 3.79
C PRO A 226 -14.54 10.49 3.23
N GLU A 227 -13.66 11.27 3.86
CA GLU A 227 -13.34 12.63 3.39
C GLU A 227 -12.62 12.65 2.05
N ALA A 228 -11.68 11.74 1.82
CA ALA A 228 -10.99 11.61 0.54
C ALA A 228 -11.95 11.24 -0.60
N LEU A 229 -12.88 10.30 -0.35
CA LEU A 229 -13.93 9.95 -1.30
C LEU A 229 -14.83 11.15 -1.63
N ARG A 230 -15.32 11.85 -0.59
CA ARG A 230 -16.17 13.04 -0.77
C ARG A 230 -15.47 14.12 -1.62
N ARG A 231 -14.17 14.33 -1.41
CA ARG A 231 -13.36 15.29 -2.15
C ARG A 231 -12.79 14.74 -3.46
N ARG A 232 -13.02 13.47 -3.75
CA ARG A 232 -12.46 12.74 -4.91
C ARG A 232 -10.95 12.87 -4.98
N VAL A 233 -10.26 12.64 -3.86
CA VAL A 233 -8.79 12.57 -3.79
C VAL A 233 -8.37 11.11 -3.85
N GLY A 234 -7.37 10.78 -4.69
CA GLY A 234 -6.86 9.42 -4.82
C GLY A 234 -6.07 8.98 -3.60
N ILE A 235 -6.30 7.76 -3.12
CA ILE A 235 -5.57 7.17 -1.99
C ILE A 235 -4.58 6.13 -2.49
N LEU A 236 -3.30 6.34 -2.18
CA LEU A 236 -2.20 5.44 -2.46
C LEU A 236 -1.79 4.76 -1.14
N ALA A 237 -2.10 3.47 -0.98
CA ALA A 237 -1.77 2.73 0.22
C ALA A 237 -0.31 2.24 0.18
N ARG A 238 0.57 2.87 0.95
CA ARG A 238 1.99 2.49 1.06
C ARG A 238 2.25 1.50 2.20
N VAL A 239 3.40 0.85 2.18
CA VAL A 239 3.80 -0.19 3.15
C VAL A 239 2.74 -1.30 3.31
N PRO A 240 2.13 -1.79 2.22
CA PRO A 240 0.95 -2.66 2.29
C PRO A 240 1.25 -4.02 2.95
N LEU A 241 2.52 -4.43 2.99
CA LEU A 241 2.97 -5.68 3.61
C LEU A 241 3.68 -5.48 4.96
N ALA A 242 3.55 -4.30 5.59
CA ALA A 242 4.19 -3.98 6.87
C ALA A 242 5.68 -4.38 6.87
N SER A 243 6.46 -3.88 5.90
CA SER A 243 7.89 -4.21 5.69
C SER A 243 8.16 -5.72 5.54
N GLY A 244 7.19 -6.45 5.05
CA GLY A 244 7.27 -7.89 4.80
C GLY A 244 6.69 -8.78 5.90
N LEU A 245 6.30 -8.27 7.09
CA LEU A 245 5.65 -9.06 8.13
C LEU A 245 4.39 -9.75 7.60
N LEU A 246 3.53 -9.03 6.90
CA LEU A 246 2.28 -9.55 6.34
C LEU A 246 2.48 -10.51 5.15
N SER A 247 3.72 -10.75 4.72
CA SER A 247 4.01 -11.83 3.75
C SER A 247 4.00 -13.23 4.39
N GLY A 248 4.03 -13.31 5.73
CA GLY A 248 4.12 -14.57 6.47
C GLY A 248 5.48 -15.29 6.37
N ARG A 249 6.48 -14.67 5.72
CA ARG A 249 7.81 -15.27 5.53
C ARG A 249 8.82 -14.88 6.63
N ILE A 250 8.51 -13.87 7.43
CA ILE A 250 9.35 -13.40 8.54
C ILE A 250 9.01 -14.20 9.80
N THR A 251 10.05 -14.68 10.47
CA THR A 251 9.99 -15.46 11.72
C THR A 251 10.83 -14.80 12.81
N ARG A 252 10.78 -15.32 14.03
CA ARG A 252 11.64 -14.89 15.14
C ARG A 252 13.14 -15.00 14.83
N GLN A 253 13.50 -15.97 13.97
CA GLN A 253 14.89 -16.22 13.55
C GLN A 253 15.32 -15.38 12.33
N SER A 254 14.43 -14.56 11.76
CA SER A 254 14.78 -13.76 10.59
C SER A 254 15.84 -12.71 10.93
N HIS A 255 16.91 -12.67 10.13
CA HIS A 255 17.98 -11.70 10.23
C HIS A 255 17.89 -10.71 9.07
N PHE A 256 18.23 -9.45 9.35
CA PHE A 256 18.25 -8.37 8.37
C PHE A 256 19.68 -7.82 8.24
N ALA A 257 20.13 -7.56 7.00
CA ALA A 257 21.43 -6.99 6.72
C ALA A 257 21.60 -5.60 7.36
N ALA A 258 22.84 -5.13 7.53
CA ALA A 258 23.11 -3.86 8.18
C ALA A 258 22.52 -2.67 7.42
N ASP A 259 22.49 -2.74 6.10
CA ASP A 259 21.92 -1.75 5.16
C ASP A 259 20.41 -1.90 4.92
N ASP A 260 19.75 -2.82 5.62
CA ASP A 260 18.30 -3.01 5.55
C ASP A 260 17.61 -2.16 6.61
N HIS A 261 16.62 -1.35 6.21
CA HIS A 261 15.90 -0.45 7.12
C HIS A 261 15.19 -1.19 8.26
N ARG A 262 14.83 -2.48 8.07
CA ARG A 262 14.24 -3.33 9.12
C ARG A 262 15.22 -3.60 10.27
N ARG A 263 16.52 -3.34 10.06
CA ARG A 263 17.56 -3.36 11.08
C ARG A 263 17.88 -1.95 11.58
N PHE A 264 18.31 -1.03 10.68
CA PHE A 264 18.84 0.27 11.11
C PHE A 264 17.74 1.26 11.52
N ASN A 265 16.50 1.12 11.04
CA ASN A 265 15.38 2.00 11.40
C ASN A 265 14.31 1.29 12.25
N ARG A 266 14.65 0.23 12.96
CA ARG A 266 13.67 -0.56 13.70
C ARG A 266 12.87 0.22 14.73
N PHE A 267 13.46 1.24 15.31
CA PHE A 267 12.89 2.10 16.34
C PHE A 267 12.69 3.54 15.89
N GLY A 268 12.84 3.83 14.58
CA GLY A 268 12.69 5.17 14.04
C GLY A 268 13.94 6.03 14.16
N GLN A 269 15.14 5.45 14.03
CA GLN A 269 16.40 6.15 14.16
C GLN A 269 16.68 7.14 13.02
N GLU A 270 16.25 6.80 11.81
CA GLU A 270 16.54 7.57 10.59
C GLU A 270 15.30 8.26 10.02
N PHE A 271 14.13 7.64 10.17
CA PHE A 271 12.84 8.15 9.68
C PHE A 271 11.68 7.58 10.51
N ASP A 272 10.44 8.00 10.25
CA ASP A 272 9.28 7.61 11.06
C ASP A 272 9.22 6.10 11.32
N ARG A 273 9.07 5.74 12.59
CA ARG A 273 9.00 4.34 13.04
C ARG A 273 7.88 3.56 12.34
N GLY A 274 6.80 4.23 11.96
CA GLY A 274 5.67 3.61 11.27
C GLY A 274 6.05 3.01 9.92
N GLU A 275 7.15 3.43 9.31
CA GLU A 275 7.63 2.85 8.05
C GLU A 275 8.27 1.47 8.23
N THR A 276 8.72 1.14 9.45
CA THR A 276 9.28 -0.18 9.75
C THR A 276 8.24 -1.01 10.51
N PHE A 277 7.84 -2.13 9.92
CA PHE A 277 6.82 -3.03 10.45
C PHE A 277 5.50 -2.33 10.83
N SER A 278 5.17 -1.22 10.16
CA SER A 278 4.00 -0.38 10.47
C SER A 278 4.00 0.20 11.90
N GLY A 279 5.17 0.27 12.56
CA GLY A 279 5.32 0.74 13.94
C GLY A 279 4.92 -0.28 15.00
N VAL A 280 4.56 -1.50 14.60
CA VAL A 280 4.14 -2.57 15.52
C VAL A 280 5.36 -3.21 16.19
N PRO A 281 5.29 -3.54 17.50
CA PRO A 281 6.29 -4.40 18.13
C PRO A 281 6.41 -5.73 17.38
N PHE A 282 7.63 -6.20 17.17
CA PHE A 282 7.91 -7.33 16.28
C PHE A 282 7.17 -8.60 16.69
N GLU A 283 7.17 -8.93 17.99
CA GLU A 283 6.49 -10.12 18.50
C GLU A 283 4.97 -10.03 18.34
N ALA A 284 4.37 -8.89 18.70
CA ALA A 284 2.94 -8.68 18.49
C ALA A 284 2.55 -8.78 17.00
N GLY A 285 3.43 -8.30 16.11
CA GLY A 285 3.26 -8.44 14.67
C GLY A 285 3.30 -9.90 14.21
N LEU A 286 4.23 -10.71 14.72
CA LEU A 286 4.32 -12.14 14.40
C LEU A 286 3.09 -12.92 14.90
N ASP A 287 2.63 -12.64 16.11
CA ASP A 287 1.43 -13.29 16.67
C ASP A 287 0.17 -12.94 15.86
N ALA A 288 0.04 -11.66 15.47
CA ALA A 288 -1.05 -11.22 14.60
C ALA A 288 -0.99 -11.89 13.21
N VAL A 289 0.20 -11.99 12.59
CA VAL A 289 0.38 -12.73 11.33
C VAL A 289 -0.04 -14.19 11.48
N GLY A 290 0.31 -14.84 12.59
CA GLY A 290 -0.11 -16.21 12.89
C GLY A 290 -1.64 -16.38 12.96
N ARG A 291 -2.37 -15.38 13.49
CA ARG A 291 -3.85 -15.36 13.47
C ARG A 291 -4.39 -15.09 12.07
N LEU A 292 -3.84 -14.11 11.35
CA LEU A 292 -4.25 -13.76 9.99
C LEU A 292 -4.04 -14.91 9.00
N ALA A 293 -2.96 -15.67 9.14
CA ALA A 293 -2.67 -16.82 8.28
C ALA A 293 -3.74 -17.91 8.32
N ARG A 294 -4.45 -18.04 9.44
CA ARG A 294 -5.59 -18.98 9.58
C ARG A 294 -6.85 -18.50 8.87
N LEU A 295 -6.94 -17.21 8.56
CA LEU A 295 -8.06 -16.59 7.86
C LEU A 295 -7.85 -16.58 6.34
N ALA A 296 -6.60 -16.73 5.89
CA ALA A 296 -6.27 -16.67 4.46
C ALA A 296 -6.93 -17.84 3.71
N PRO A 297 -7.63 -17.59 2.60
CA PRO A 297 -8.13 -18.66 1.73
C PRO A 297 -7.00 -19.58 1.27
N ARG A 298 -7.25 -20.87 1.13
CA ARG A 298 -6.22 -21.89 0.80
C ARG A 298 -5.44 -21.60 -0.47
N ASP A 299 -6.07 -20.97 -1.45
CA ASP A 299 -5.49 -20.68 -2.77
C ASP A 299 -4.75 -19.32 -2.80
N PHE A 300 -4.68 -18.59 -1.67
CA PHE A 300 -3.99 -17.31 -1.58
C PHE A 300 -2.65 -17.47 -0.86
N THR A 301 -1.60 -16.81 -1.37
CA THR A 301 -0.42 -16.54 -0.55
C THR A 301 -0.78 -15.52 0.54
N MET A 302 -0.02 -15.48 1.64
CA MET A 302 -0.23 -14.43 2.66
C MET A 302 -0.03 -13.03 2.09
N THR A 303 0.91 -12.85 1.16
CA THR A 303 1.09 -11.61 0.41
C THR A 303 -0.18 -11.23 -0.33
N GLN A 304 -0.74 -12.14 -1.11
CA GLN A 304 -1.97 -11.94 -1.86
C GLN A 304 -3.16 -11.64 -0.95
N PHE A 305 -3.29 -12.36 0.15
CA PHE A 305 -4.34 -12.12 1.14
C PHE A 305 -4.25 -10.71 1.73
N ALA A 306 -3.07 -10.30 2.19
CA ALA A 306 -2.86 -8.96 2.75
C ALA A 306 -3.13 -7.85 1.73
N LEU A 307 -2.68 -8.01 0.49
CA LEU A 307 -2.91 -7.03 -0.58
C LEU A 307 -4.38 -6.99 -0.99
N ARG A 308 -5.02 -8.15 -1.13
CA ARG A 308 -6.45 -8.22 -1.49
C ARG A 308 -7.33 -7.60 -0.41
N TRP A 309 -7.01 -7.79 0.88
CA TRP A 309 -7.72 -7.13 1.98
C TRP A 309 -7.72 -5.59 1.85
N ILE A 310 -6.59 -5.00 1.47
CA ILE A 310 -6.53 -3.54 1.23
C ILE A 310 -7.40 -3.15 0.04
N LEU A 311 -7.37 -3.92 -1.05
CA LEU A 311 -8.14 -3.67 -2.26
C LEU A 311 -9.67 -3.82 -2.07
N MET A 312 -10.13 -4.43 -0.96
CA MET A 312 -11.53 -4.44 -0.56
C MET A 312 -12.03 -3.08 -0.03
N GLN A 313 -11.14 -2.12 0.20
CA GLN A 313 -11.52 -0.76 0.60
C GLN A 313 -11.79 0.08 -0.65
N ASP A 314 -13.03 0.52 -0.83
CA ASP A 314 -13.44 1.32 -2.01
C ASP A 314 -12.70 2.64 -2.14
N ALA A 315 -12.30 3.22 -1.00
CA ALA A 315 -11.55 4.48 -0.95
C ALA A 315 -10.12 4.34 -1.47
N VAL A 316 -9.51 3.15 -1.38
CA VAL A 316 -8.13 2.94 -1.84
C VAL A 316 -8.10 2.87 -3.36
N THR A 317 -7.39 3.81 -3.97
CA THR A 317 -7.21 3.82 -5.43
C THR A 317 -6.18 2.79 -5.87
N VAL A 318 -5.05 2.73 -5.16
CA VAL A 318 -3.92 1.85 -5.52
C VAL A 318 -3.12 1.44 -4.30
N ILE A 319 -2.68 0.19 -4.28
CA ILE A 319 -1.66 -0.30 -3.34
C ILE A 319 -0.28 -0.23 -3.97
N ILE A 320 0.75 0.01 -3.12
CA ILE A 320 2.15 0.18 -3.57
C ILE A 320 3.04 -0.92 -2.96
N PRO A 321 2.90 -2.19 -3.36
CA PRO A 321 3.80 -3.24 -2.92
C PRO A 321 5.17 -3.11 -3.59
N GLY A 322 6.24 -3.28 -2.80
CA GLY A 322 7.61 -3.37 -3.32
C GLY A 322 7.89 -4.75 -3.91
N ALA A 323 8.79 -4.80 -4.91
CA ALA A 323 9.32 -6.04 -5.44
C ALA A 323 10.82 -5.86 -5.78
N LYS A 324 11.63 -6.90 -5.50
CA LYS A 324 13.06 -6.94 -5.84
C LYS A 324 13.33 -7.75 -7.11
N ASN A 325 12.44 -8.69 -7.45
CA ASN A 325 12.59 -9.61 -8.56
C ASN A 325 11.26 -9.85 -9.27
N LYS A 326 11.35 -10.50 -10.42
CA LYS A 326 10.23 -10.86 -11.29
C LYS A 326 9.10 -11.59 -10.54
N ALA A 327 9.41 -12.63 -9.77
CA ALA A 327 8.42 -13.45 -9.08
C ALA A 327 7.60 -12.64 -8.06
N GLN A 328 8.24 -11.72 -7.32
CA GLN A 328 7.52 -10.83 -6.40
C GLN A 328 6.61 -9.85 -7.15
N ALA A 329 7.05 -9.30 -8.28
CA ALA A 329 6.23 -8.40 -9.08
C ALA A 329 4.98 -9.12 -9.64
N GLU A 330 5.15 -10.34 -10.12
CA GLU A 330 4.05 -11.20 -10.62
C GLU A 330 3.06 -11.56 -9.50
N ASP A 331 3.54 -11.97 -8.32
CA ASP A 331 2.72 -12.32 -7.16
C ASP A 331 1.92 -11.10 -6.66
N ASN A 332 2.55 -9.94 -6.59
CA ASN A 332 1.88 -8.68 -6.24
C ASN A 332 0.77 -8.34 -7.25
N ALA A 333 1.06 -8.36 -8.56
CA ALA A 333 0.09 -8.06 -9.61
C ALA A 333 -1.09 -9.04 -9.62
N ALA A 334 -0.84 -10.31 -9.30
CA ALA A 334 -1.87 -11.32 -9.21
C ALA A 334 -2.96 -11.01 -8.17
N SER A 335 -2.63 -10.22 -7.13
CA SER A 335 -3.59 -9.83 -6.07
C SER A 335 -4.82 -9.10 -6.60
N SER A 336 -4.70 -8.35 -7.71
CA SER A 336 -5.83 -7.68 -8.37
C SER A 336 -6.86 -8.67 -8.96
N ARG A 337 -6.41 -9.87 -9.29
CA ARG A 337 -7.23 -10.86 -10.02
C ARG A 337 -7.98 -11.81 -9.09
N LEU A 338 -7.71 -11.72 -7.78
CA LEU A 338 -8.31 -12.60 -6.78
C LEU A 338 -9.78 -12.24 -6.54
N VAL A 339 -10.54 -13.22 -6.14
CA VAL A 339 -11.92 -13.02 -5.72
C VAL A 339 -12.01 -12.10 -4.51
N PRO A 340 -13.12 -11.35 -4.34
CA PRO A 340 -13.38 -10.58 -3.15
C PRO A 340 -13.34 -11.45 -1.89
N LEU A 341 -12.81 -10.89 -0.80
CA LEU A 341 -12.84 -11.54 0.51
C LEU A 341 -14.27 -11.44 1.09
N PRO A 342 -14.81 -12.51 1.68
CA PRO A 342 -16.08 -12.48 2.41
C PRO A 342 -16.08 -11.45 3.55
N ALA A 343 -17.26 -10.90 3.87
CA ALA A 343 -17.42 -9.91 4.95
C ALA A 343 -16.97 -10.45 6.31
N GLU A 344 -17.16 -11.73 6.55
CA GLU A 344 -16.73 -12.41 7.78
C GLU A 344 -15.20 -12.39 7.93
N ILE A 345 -14.47 -12.63 6.83
CA ILE A 345 -12.99 -12.53 6.85
C ILE A 345 -12.56 -11.08 7.09
N MET A 346 -13.22 -10.10 6.47
CA MET A 346 -12.92 -8.69 6.71
C MET A 346 -13.14 -8.30 8.19
N ALA A 347 -14.22 -8.78 8.81
CA ALA A 347 -14.51 -8.58 10.23
C ALA A 347 -13.46 -9.24 11.14
N GLU A 348 -13.05 -10.47 10.84
CA GLU A 348 -12.04 -11.19 11.63
C GLU A 348 -10.66 -10.51 11.52
N VAL A 349 -10.26 -10.00 10.35
CA VAL A 349 -9.02 -9.20 10.22
C VAL A 349 -9.10 -7.93 11.07
N ARG A 350 -10.27 -7.27 11.13
CA ARG A 350 -10.49 -6.13 12.01
C ARG A 350 -10.35 -6.52 13.48
N LYS A 351 -10.91 -7.65 13.88
CA LYS A 351 -10.78 -8.16 15.25
C LYS A 351 -9.33 -8.46 15.63
N VAL A 352 -8.54 -9.07 14.73
CA VAL A 352 -7.10 -9.26 14.96
C VAL A 352 -6.40 -7.93 15.20
N TYR A 353 -6.73 -6.89 14.44
CA TYR A 353 -6.22 -5.53 14.65
C TYR A 353 -6.61 -4.97 16.02
N GLU A 354 -7.87 -5.04 16.38
CA GLU A 354 -8.39 -4.51 17.66
C GLU A 354 -7.77 -5.21 18.87
N ASP A 355 -7.63 -6.55 18.80
CA ASP A 355 -7.13 -7.37 19.91
C ASP A 355 -5.60 -7.24 20.13
N LEU A 356 -4.81 -7.17 19.03
CA LEU A 356 -3.34 -7.35 19.12
C LEU A 356 -2.53 -6.14 18.68
N ILE A 357 -3.09 -5.28 17.82
CA ILE A 357 -2.31 -4.27 17.12
C ILE A 357 -2.68 -2.83 17.52
N LYS A 358 -3.97 -2.55 17.64
CA LYS A 358 -4.53 -1.21 17.83
C LYS A 358 -3.87 -0.45 18.97
N VAL A 359 -3.66 -1.09 20.10
CA VAL A 359 -3.03 -0.50 21.31
C VAL A 359 -1.64 0.07 21.04
N HIS A 360 -0.92 -0.48 20.08
CA HIS A 360 0.46 -0.09 19.76
C HIS A 360 0.58 1.05 18.77
N VAL A 361 -0.41 1.23 17.89
CA VAL A 361 -0.26 2.09 16.70
C VAL A 361 -1.35 3.13 16.51
N HIS A 362 -2.60 2.86 16.95
CA HIS A 362 -3.77 3.65 16.55
C HIS A 362 -3.69 5.12 17.00
N HIS A 363 -3.15 5.37 18.18
CA HIS A 363 -3.03 6.71 18.78
C HIS A 363 -1.84 7.53 18.26
N LYS A 364 -0.97 6.95 17.43
CA LYS A 364 0.30 7.58 17.00
C LYS A 364 0.22 8.20 15.61
N TRP A 365 -0.60 7.66 14.78
CA TRP A 365 -0.63 8.04 13.35
C TRP A 365 -2.01 8.27 12.79
#